data_3c84ab071ee71a0dcabf897e844c94da
#
_entry.id   3c84ab071ee71a0dcabf897e844c94da
#
_cell.length_a   1.000
_cell.length_b   1.000
_cell.length_c   1.000
_cell.angle_alpha   90.00
_cell.angle_beta   90.00
_cell.angle_gamma   90.00
#
_symmetry.space_group_name_H-M   'P 1'
#
loop_
_entity.id
_entity.type
_entity.pdbx_description
1 polymer ?
#
loop_
_entity_poly.entity_id
_entity_poly.type
_entity_poly.pdbx_seq_one_letter_code
_entity_poly.pdbx_strand_id
1 'polypeptide(L)'
;MYFLRNKILGLAAATAIASLGVFAAPAVQAKASKAQISAAVNADKSLSSEAKQFYAARNYQPIWVGNKNKARMKALLNAVSSASEHGLPTAQYQISELKSALNAARGTEGAAAEAFATKIFLKYAHDLSSGVLEPKKVDKEIAVQPPRRSELALLDAIPRSSPSGFFKALAPKHPEYARLIKEKQRLEKILGHGGYGPDVPVATLKPGTSSKNVTKMRARLTALGYGRLGADPAFDDGLKKVVQQFQTDYGLSADGVAGPGTVKVMNTSAEHRLRQVLVNLERERWMNRARGKRHIVVNLADFSFNLYDNDRVSFTSVTVIGKVAKDRTPEFHDEMTHMVVNPTWHVPRSIAGKEYLPILKKDPGFLARRGMRMVGSNGKAVNPANVNLAGYSAKNFPFSIKQKPSKGNALGLVKFIFPNKYNIYLHDTPSKSLFKRETRAFSHGCIRVQKPFEFAYKLLDKQTSDPKGAFTGWLKTGREQYVNLQQPVPVYLNYRTAFFKENGRVNYRKDIYGRDKTIFNALSKAGVALQAVQG
;
A
#
# COMPACT_ATOMS: atom_id res chain seq x y z
N MET A 1 42.10 -71.24 -53.89
CA MET A 1 42.23 -72.66 -53.43
C MET A 1 40.91 -73.05 -52.85
N TYR A 2 40.21 -73.83 -53.62
CA TYR A 2 39.65 -75.18 -53.35
C TYR A 2 38.73 -75.25 -52.14
N PHE A 3 37.53 -75.57 -52.34
CA PHE A 3 36.63 -76.73 -52.55
C PHE A 3 35.78 -76.93 -51.29
N LEU A 4 34.62 -77.39 -51.22
CA LEU A 4 33.52 -78.10 -51.93
C LEU A 4 32.30 -78.12 -51.02
N ARG A 5 31.13 -77.86 -51.52
CA ARG A 5 29.94 -78.80 -51.67
C ARG A 5 29.60 -79.68 -50.49
N ASN A 6 28.40 -79.57 -49.96
CA ASN A 6 27.41 -80.59 -50.16
C ASN A 6 25.95 -80.16 -49.83
N LYS A 7 25.02 -80.61 -50.68
CA LYS A 7 23.58 -80.50 -50.55
C LYS A 7 23.06 -81.61 -49.63
N ILE A 8 22.04 -81.30 -48.83
CA ILE A 8 21.00 -82.32 -48.48
C ILE A 8 19.62 -81.57 -48.44
N LEU A 9 18.68 -82.13 -49.20
CA LEU A 9 17.29 -81.78 -49.19
C LEU A 9 16.63 -82.34 -47.93
N GLY A 10 15.76 -81.55 -47.34
CA GLY A 10 14.84 -81.99 -46.29
C GLY A 10 13.52 -81.20 -46.41
N LEU A 11 12.49 -81.94 -46.80
CA LEU A 11 11.08 -81.55 -46.90
C LEU A 11 10.55 -81.29 -45.49
N ALA A 12 9.92 -80.17 -45.22
CA ALA A 12 9.13 -80.00 -44.01
C ALA A 12 8.02 -78.93 -44.21
N ALA A 13 6.92 -79.28 -43.73
CA ALA A 13 5.60 -78.73 -43.85
C ALA A 13 5.46 -77.24 -43.47
N ALA A 14 4.70 -76.53 -44.30
CA ALA A 14 4.26 -75.15 -43.98
C ALA A 14 3.13 -75.20 -42.94
N THR A 15 3.38 -74.75 -41.77
CA THR A 15 2.36 -74.38 -40.77
C THR A 15 2.19 -72.88 -40.83
N ALA A 16 1.11 -72.42 -41.43
CA ALA A 16 0.70 -71.01 -41.45
C ALA A 16 0.20 -70.64 -40.05
N ILE A 17 1.04 -69.92 -39.26
CA ILE A 17 0.59 -69.23 -38.06
C ILE A 17 0.04 -67.88 -38.54
N ALA A 18 -1.29 -67.74 -38.58
CA ALA A 18 -2.00 -66.48 -38.74
C ALA A 18 -1.75 -65.67 -37.42
N SER A 19 -0.76 -64.82 -37.44
CA SER A 19 -0.62 -63.75 -36.44
C SER A 19 -1.74 -62.74 -36.60
N LEU A 20 -2.82 -62.88 -35.86
CA LEU A 20 -3.79 -61.81 -35.62
C LEU A 20 -3.02 -60.64 -34.99
N GLY A 21 -2.59 -59.72 -35.84
CA GLY A 21 -2.15 -58.38 -35.40
C GLY A 21 -3.36 -57.67 -34.82
N VAL A 22 -3.45 -57.68 -33.50
CA VAL A 22 -4.34 -56.77 -32.78
C VAL A 22 -3.79 -55.39 -33.06
N PHE A 23 -4.30 -54.71 -34.09
CA PHE A 23 -4.18 -53.27 -34.22
C PHE A 23 -4.92 -52.70 -33.01
N ALA A 24 -4.15 -52.41 -31.93
CA ALA A 24 -4.64 -51.57 -30.87
C ALA A 24 -4.99 -50.22 -31.52
N ALA A 25 -6.28 -49.98 -31.70
CA ALA A 25 -6.77 -48.69 -32.10
C ALA A 25 -6.12 -47.64 -31.15
N PRO A 26 -5.63 -46.51 -31.69
CA PRO A 26 -5.05 -45.49 -30.82
C PRO A 26 -6.10 -45.17 -29.76
N ALA A 27 -5.76 -45.42 -28.48
CA ALA A 27 -6.65 -45.15 -27.39
C ALA A 27 -7.08 -43.70 -27.51
N VAL A 28 -8.36 -43.47 -27.82
CA VAL A 28 -8.97 -42.15 -27.81
C VAL A 28 -8.73 -41.62 -26.41
N GLN A 29 -7.79 -40.69 -26.29
CA GLN A 29 -7.36 -40.18 -25.01
C GLN A 29 -8.55 -39.48 -24.35
N ALA A 30 -9.19 -40.18 -23.42
CA ALA A 30 -10.44 -39.78 -22.79
C ALA A 30 -10.26 -38.46 -22.00
N LYS A 31 -11.28 -37.60 -22.05
CA LYS A 31 -11.38 -36.42 -21.18
C LYS A 31 -11.35 -36.87 -19.70
N ALA A 32 -10.80 -36.02 -18.82
CA ALA A 32 -10.90 -36.25 -17.38
C ALA A 32 -12.36 -36.46 -16.97
N SER A 33 -12.64 -37.61 -16.33
CA SER A 33 -13.98 -37.92 -15.84
C SER A 33 -14.31 -37.10 -14.58
N LYS A 34 -15.59 -36.95 -14.27
CA LYS A 34 -16.03 -36.29 -13.05
C LYS A 34 -15.47 -36.96 -11.79
N ALA A 35 -15.39 -38.29 -11.78
CA ALA A 35 -14.81 -39.06 -10.66
C ALA A 35 -13.31 -38.74 -10.47
N GLN A 36 -12.54 -38.65 -11.56
CA GLN A 36 -11.12 -38.28 -11.51
C GLN A 36 -10.93 -36.85 -11.00
N ILE A 37 -11.75 -35.89 -11.46
CA ILE A 37 -11.69 -34.49 -10.98
C ILE A 37 -12.07 -34.42 -9.51
N SER A 38 -13.11 -35.15 -9.07
CA SER A 38 -13.48 -35.28 -7.65
C SER A 38 -12.32 -35.79 -6.82
N ALA A 39 -11.68 -36.87 -7.25
CA ALA A 39 -10.53 -37.43 -6.56
C ALA A 39 -9.37 -36.44 -6.47
N ALA A 40 -8.98 -35.79 -7.58
CA ALA A 40 -7.87 -34.84 -7.62
C ALA A 40 -8.14 -33.59 -6.74
N VAL A 41 -9.33 -32.98 -6.84
CA VAL A 41 -9.71 -31.79 -6.07
C VAL A 41 -9.78 -32.09 -4.58
N ASN A 42 -10.35 -33.24 -4.19
CA ASN A 42 -10.48 -33.60 -2.77
C ASN A 42 -9.16 -34.03 -2.14
N ALA A 43 -8.27 -34.67 -2.90
CA ALA A 43 -6.94 -35.09 -2.44
C ALA A 43 -5.97 -33.89 -2.28
N ASP A 44 -6.14 -32.82 -3.04
CA ASP A 44 -5.26 -31.64 -2.93
C ASP A 44 -5.50 -30.89 -1.60
N LYS A 45 -4.54 -31.03 -0.68
CA LYS A 45 -4.56 -30.36 0.63
C LYS A 45 -4.37 -28.84 0.53
N SER A 46 -3.89 -28.33 -0.59
CA SER A 46 -3.68 -26.90 -0.80
C SER A 46 -4.94 -26.16 -1.27
N LEU A 47 -5.96 -26.88 -1.73
CA LEU A 47 -7.26 -26.31 -2.04
C LEU A 47 -8.12 -26.17 -0.78
N SER A 48 -8.71 -24.98 -0.62
CA SER A 48 -9.60 -24.69 0.50
C SER A 48 -10.91 -25.47 0.47
N SER A 49 -11.63 -25.47 1.59
CA SER A 49 -12.99 -25.99 1.66
C SER A 49 -13.94 -25.28 0.68
N GLU A 50 -13.80 -23.98 0.48
CA GLU A 50 -14.60 -23.20 -0.48
C GLU A 50 -14.36 -23.66 -1.92
N ALA A 51 -13.10 -23.90 -2.31
CA ALA A 51 -12.77 -24.41 -3.63
C ALA A 51 -13.35 -25.83 -3.86
N LYS A 52 -13.27 -26.69 -2.87
CA LYS A 52 -13.87 -28.04 -2.91
C LYS A 52 -15.39 -27.98 -2.99
N GLN A 53 -16.02 -27.11 -2.22
CA GLN A 53 -17.47 -26.85 -2.26
C GLN A 53 -17.92 -26.38 -3.65
N PHE A 54 -17.18 -25.48 -4.30
CA PHE A 54 -17.46 -25.04 -5.66
C PHE A 54 -17.50 -26.19 -6.64
N TYR A 55 -16.51 -27.10 -6.63
CA TYR A 55 -16.50 -28.26 -7.52
C TYR A 55 -17.62 -29.25 -7.21
N ALA A 56 -17.90 -29.52 -5.96
CA ALA A 56 -19.00 -30.40 -5.56
C ALA A 56 -20.36 -29.86 -6.06
N ALA A 57 -20.64 -28.57 -5.86
CA ALA A 57 -21.87 -27.92 -6.32
C ALA A 57 -22.05 -27.98 -7.86
N ARG A 58 -20.96 -28.12 -8.61
CA ARG A 58 -20.94 -28.23 -10.07
C ARG A 58 -20.91 -29.69 -10.55
N ASN A 59 -21.09 -30.66 -9.67
CA ASN A 59 -20.93 -32.07 -10.00
C ASN A 59 -19.56 -32.33 -10.68
N TYR A 60 -18.52 -31.70 -10.16
CA TYR A 60 -17.11 -31.79 -10.60
C TYR A 60 -16.88 -31.48 -12.08
N GLN A 61 -17.69 -30.60 -12.66
CA GLN A 61 -17.46 -30.11 -14.02
C GLN A 61 -16.21 -29.22 -14.06
N PRO A 62 -15.25 -29.47 -14.98
CA PRO A 62 -14.03 -28.68 -15.09
C PRO A 62 -14.29 -27.24 -15.56
N ILE A 63 -13.43 -26.33 -15.17
CA ILE A 63 -13.43 -24.92 -15.59
C ILE A 63 -12.16 -24.54 -16.37
N TRP A 64 -11.09 -25.33 -16.28
CA TRP A 64 -9.83 -25.07 -16.96
C TRP A 64 -9.53 -26.02 -18.09
N VAL A 65 -9.77 -27.32 -17.92
CA VAL A 65 -9.42 -28.33 -18.90
C VAL A 65 -10.59 -28.67 -19.84
N GLY A 66 -10.27 -29.21 -21.00
CA GLY A 66 -11.23 -29.61 -22.05
C GLY A 66 -11.56 -28.47 -23.04
N ASN A 67 -12.11 -28.88 -24.23
CA ASN A 67 -12.28 -27.98 -25.38
C ASN A 67 -13.12 -26.73 -25.09
N LYS A 68 -14.16 -26.85 -24.26
CA LYS A 68 -15.05 -25.73 -23.88
C LYS A 68 -14.36 -24.68 -23.02
N ASN A 69 -13.24 -25.01 -22.40
CA ASN A 69 -12.50 -24.15 -21.44
C ASN A 69 -11.20 -23.55 -22.02
N LYS A 70 -10.86 -23.84 -23.31
CA LYS A 70 -9.61 -23.36 -23.94
C LYS A 70 -9.39 -21.85 -23.82
N ALA A 71 -10.44 -21.06 -24.02
CA ALA A 71 -10.33 -19.60 -23.92
C ALA A 71 -10.00 -19.17 -22.50
N ARG A 72 -10.56 -19.81 -21.47
CA ARG A 72 -10.32 -19.54 -20.06
C ARG A 72 -8.92 -19.98 -19.63
N MET A 73 -8.50 -21.16 -20.06
CA MET A 73 -7.13 -21.66 -19.87
C MET A 73 -6.10 -20.68 -20.45
N LYS A 74 -6.30 -20.24 -21.70
CA LYS A 74 -5.42 -19.24 -22.35
C LYS A 74 -5.41 -17.92 -21.57
N ALA A 75 -6.56 -17.47 -21.08
CA ALA A 75 -6.65 -16.25 -20.30
C ALA A 75 -5.91 -16.35 -18.94
N LEU A 76 -5.98 -17.50 -18.25
CA LEU A 76 -5.20 -17.75 -17.03
C LEU A 76 -3.69 -17.73 -17.34
N LEU A 77 -3.24 -18.47 -18.36
CA LEU A 77 -1.83 -18.49 -18.76
C LEU A 77 -1.31 -17.08 -19.09
N ASN A 78 -2.06 -16.31 -19.86
CA ASN A 78 -1.69 -14.93 -20.18
C ASN A 78 -1.61 -14.06 -18.91
N ALA A 79 -2.60 -14.18 -18.02
CA ALA A 79 -2.64 -13.40 -16.79
C ALA A 79 -1.42 -13.69 -15.90
N VAL A 80 -1.09 -14.95 -15.64
CA VAL A 80 0.08 -15.31 -14.82
C VAL A 80 1.41 -14.99 -15.51
N SER A 81 1.48 -15.08 -16.85
CA SER A 81 2.67 -14.67 -17.60
C SER A 81 2.94 -13.16 -17.53
N SER A 82 1.89 -12.34 -17.43
CA SER A 82 1.99 -10.89 -17.23
C SER A 82 2.09 -10.48 -15.75
N ALA A 83 2.25 -11.41 -14.82
CA ALA A 83 2.30 -11.10 -13.38
C ALA A 83 3.43 -10.13 -13.00
N SER A 84 4.57 -10.19 -13.70
CA SER A 84 5.69 -9.26 -13.52
C SER A 84 5.33 -7.81 -13.84
N GLU A 85 4.44 -7.57 -14.79
CA GLU A 85 3.96 -6.22 -15.11
C GLU A 85 3.31 -5.56 -13.90
N HIS A 86 2.63 -6.37 -13.09
CA HIS A 86 2.03 -5.95 -11.84
C HIS A 86 2.99 -5.94 -10.64
N GLY A 87 4.26 -6.33 -10.81
CA GLY A 87 5.21 -6.47 -9.71
C GLY A 87 4.84 -7.60 -8.74
N LEU A 88 4.32 -8.69 -9.27
CA LEU A 88 3.94 -9.90 -8.52
C LEU A 88 5.06 -10.97 -8.59
N PRO A 89 5.09 -11.93 -7.66
CA PRO A 89 6.13 -12.96 -7.58
C PRO A 89 5.92 -14.06 -8.64
N THR A 90 6.40 -13.86 -9.85
CA THR A 90 6.18 -14.73 -11.02
C THR A 90 6.55 -16.19 -10.79
N ALA A 91 7.65 -16.46 -10.07
CA ALA A 91 8.10 -17.83 -9.78
C ALA A 91 7.06 -18.64 -9.00
N GLN A 92 6.22 -17.98 -8.18
CA GLN A 92 5.19 -18.68 -7.39
C GLN A 92 4.02 -19.19 -8.21
N TYR A 93 3.87 -18.72 -9.47
CA TYR A 93 2.78 -19.17 -10.34
C TYR A 93 3.17 -20.36 -11.23
N GLN A 94 4.41 -20.86 -11.12
CA GLN A 94 4.86 -22.08 -11.78
C GLN A 94 4.40 -22.16 -13.25
N ILE A 95 4.69 -21.09 -14.01
CA ILE A 95 4.09 -20.85 -15.35
C ILE A 95 4.42 -21.98 -16.33
N SER A 96 5.67 -22.47 -16.31
CA SER A 96 6.12 -23.55 -17.20
C SER A 96 5.39 -24.87 -16.89
N GLU A 97 5.29 -25.20 -15.60
CA GLU A 97 4.60 -26.39 -15.11
C GLU A 97 3.10 -26.32 -15.38
N LEU A 98 2.49 -25.14 -15.17
CA LEU A 98 1.08 -24.90 -15.48
C LEU A 98 0.80 -25.08 -16.97
N LYS A 99 1.64 -24.51 -17.83
CA LYS A 99 1.52 -24.66 -19.29
C LYS A 99 1.64 -26.11 -19.72
N SER A 100 2.62 -26.85 -19.20
CA SER A 100 2.83 -28.26 -19.49
C SER A 100 1.65 -29.11 -19.02
N ALA A 101 1.20 -28.92 -17.77
CA ALA A 101 0.06 -29.63 -17.21
C ALA A 101 -1.23 -29.41 -18.02
N LEU A 102 -1.51 -28.17 -18.41
CA LEU A 102 -2.71 -27.84 -19.20
C LEU A 102 -2.64 -28.37 -20.63
N ASN A 103 -1.46 -28.46 -21.24
CA ASN A 103 -1.29 -29.04 -22.59
C ASN A 103 -1.39 -30.57 -22.59
N ALA A 104 -0.91 -31.23 -21.54
CA ALA A 104 -1.00 -32.69 -21.38
C ALA A 104 -2.34 -33.17 -20.79
N ALA A 105 -3.28 -32.25 -20.53
CA ALA A 105 -4.47 -32.48 -19.71
C ALA A 105 -5.48 -33.46 -20.30
N ARG A 106 -5.29 -34.77 -20.03
CA ARG A 106 -6.16 -35.88 -20.44
C ARG A 106 -6.32 -36.89 -19.29
N GLY A 107 -7.47 -37.50 -19.18
CA GLY A 107 -7.73 -38.49 -18.14
C GLY A 107 -7.35 -38.02 -16.73
N THR A 108 -6.59 -38.81 -16.00
CA THR A 108 -6.11 -38.50 -14.65
C THR A 108 -5.19 -37.27 -14.62
N GLU A 109 -4.32 -37.11 -15.61
CA GLU A 109 -3.47 -35.92 -15.74
C GLU A 109 -4.31 -34.65 -15.96
N GLY A 110 -5.39 -34.75 -16.70
CA GLY A 110 -6.35 -33.64 -16.84
C GLY A 110 -7.02 -33.26 -15.53
N ALA A 111 -7.34 -34.24 -14.69
CA ALA A 111 -7.90 -33.95 -13.37
C ALA A 111 -6.89 -33.27 -12.43
N ALA A 112 -5.65 -33.72 -12.44
CA ALA A 112 -4.57 -33.06 -11.69
C ALA A 112 -4.31 -31.64 -12.19
N ALA A 113 -4.30 -31.42 -13.52
CA ALA A 113 -4.16 -30.09 -14.14
C ALA A 113 -5.30 -29.14 -13.78
N GLU A 114 -6.53 -29.61 -13.65
CA GLU A 114 -7.69 -28.85 -13.19
C GLU A 114 -7.47 -28.31 -11.76
N ALA A 115 -7.09 -29.20 -10.82
CA ALA A 115 -6.83 -28.82 -9.43
C ALA A 115 -5.64 -27.84 -9.34
N PHE A 116 -4.56 -28.12 -10.08
CA PHE A 116 -3.38 -27.25 -10.12
C PHE A 116 -3.68 -25.86 -10.69
N ALA A 117 -4.40 -25.78 -11.79
CA ALA A 117 -4.82 -24.50 -12.38
C ALA A 117 -5.72 -23.70 -11.43
N THR A 118 -6.60 -24.38 -10.69
CA THR A 118 -7.43 -23.74 -9.66
C THR A 118 -6.59 -23.12 -8.56
N LYS A 119 -5.61 -23.84 -8.05
CA LYS A 119 -4.67 -23.34 -7.04
C LYS A 119 -3.92 -22.10 -7.53
N ILE A 120 -3.35 -22.15 -8.73
CA ILE A 120 -2.62 -21.01 -9.33
C ILE A 120 -3.55 -19.83 -9.57
N PHE A 121 -4.75 -20.08 -10.08
CA PHE A 121 -5.77 -19.05 -10.27
C PHE A 121 -6.12 -18.32 -8.97
N LEU A 122 -6.45 -19.05 -7.91
CA LEU A 122 -6.83 -18.49 -6.62
C LEU A 122 -5.69 -17.67 -6.01
N LYS A 123 -4.47 -18.20 -6.08
CA LYS A 123 -3.30 -17.45 -5.63
C LYS A 123 -3.09 -16.16 -6.42
N TYR A 124 -3.10 -16.22 -7.75
CA TYR A 124 -2.95 -15.03 -8.59
C TYR A 124 -4.05 -14.00 -8.35
N ALA A 125 -5.31 -14.46 -8.29
CA ALA A 125 -6.46 -13.58 -8.05
C ALA A 125 -6.36 -12.87 -6.70
N HIS A 126 -5.94 -13.59 -5.66
CA HIS A 126 -5.68 -13.03 -4.35
C HIS A 126 -4.55 -11.99 -4.39
N ASP A 127 -3.38 -12.37 -4.91
CA ASP A 127 -2.18 -11.53 -4.93
C ASP A 127 -2.43 -10.22 -5.72
N LEU A 128 -3.13 -10.30 -6.85
CA LEU A 128 -3.43 -9.12 -7.68
C LEU A 128 -4.49 -8.21 -7.06
N SER A 129 -5.53 -8.78 -6.45
CA SER A 129 -6.67 -8.00 -5.96
C SER A 129 -6.50 -7.47 -4.54
N SER A 130 -5.74 -8.18 -3.69
CA SER A 130 -5.66 -7.91 -2.25
C SER A 130 -4.23 -7.76 -1.72
N GLY A 131 -3.23 -8.07 -2.55
CA GLY A 131 -1.80 -8.01 -2.19
C GLY A 131 -1.20 -9.38 -1.85
N VAL A 132 0.10 -9.46 -2.04
CA VAL A 132 0.94 -10.64 -1.78
C VAL A 132 1.14 -10.87 -0.28
N LEU A 133 1.19 -9.78 0.48
CA LEU A 133 1.57 -9.76 1.89
C LEU A 133 0.37 -9.56 2.82
N GLU A 134 0.51 -10.08 4.04
CA GLU A 134 -0.35 -9.78 5.18
C GLU A 134 0.18 -8.54 5.90
N PRO A 135 -0.45 -7.34 5.80
CA PRO A 135 0.11 -6.10 6.31
C PRO A 135 0.58 -6.16 7.77
N LYS A 136 -0.26 -6.70 8.67
CA LYS A 136 0.04 -6.80 10.11
C LYS A 136 1.18 -7.76 10.45
N LYS A 137 1.43 -8.78 9.61
CA LYS A 137 2.57 -9.69 9.78
C LYS A 137 3.88 -9.02 9.38
N VAL A 138 3.81 -8.04 8.47
CA VAL A 138 4.97 -7.26 8.02
C VAL A 138 5.34 -6.19 9.04
N ASP A 139 4.35 -5.39 9.49
CA ASP A 139 4.51 -4.39 10.55
C ASP A 139 3.17 -4.26 11.31
N LYS A 140 3.21 -4.38 12.64
CA LYS A 140 2.02 -4.32 13.51
C LYS A 140 1.26 -2.99 13.40
N GLU A 141 1.92 -1.93 12.98
CA GLU A 141 1.34 -0.60 12.78
C GLU A 141 0.75 -0.42 11.38
N ILE A 142 0.92 -1.36 10.47
CA ILE A 142 0.19 -1.44 9.22
C ILE A 142 -1.08 -2.26 9.47
N ALA A 143 -2.09 -1.59 10.01
CA ALA A 143 -3.32 -2.22 10.46
C ALA A 143 -4.43 -2.21 9.40
N VAL A 144 -4.07 -1.96 8.17
CA VAL A 144 -4.97 -2.08 7.01
C VAL A 144 -5.43 -3.53 6.87
N GLN A 145 -6.71 -3.70 6.58
CA GLN A 145 -7.29 -5.00 6.24
C GLN A 145 -7.55 -5.03 4.74
N PRO A 146 -6.78 -5.78 3.95
CA PRO A 146 -7.03 -5.91 2.52
C PRO A 146 -8.43 -6.48 2.25
N PRO A 147 -9.16 -5.97 1.24
CA PRO A 147 -10.46 -6.52 0.89
C PRO A 147 -10.27 -7.87 0.20
N ARG A 148 -10.54 -8.96 0.90
CA ARG A 148 -10.44 -10.31 0.35
C ARG A 148 -11.80 -10.77 -0.12
N ARG A 149 -11.89 -11.18 -1.37
CA ARG A 149 -13.03 -11.94 -1.89
C ARG A 149 -12.87 -13.39 -1.44
N SER A 150 -13.99 -14.05 -1.11
CA SER A 150 -13.96 -15.49 -0.86
C SER A 150 -13.53 -16.25 -2.12
N GLU A 151 -12.87 -17.38 -1.96
CA GLU A 151 -12.46 -18.22 -3.07
C GLU A 151 -13.67 -18.75 -3.86
N LEU A 152 -14.75 -19.07 -3.14
CA LEU A 152 -16.02 -19.45 -3.74
C LEU A 152 -16.55 -18.35 -4.66
N ALA A 153 -16.57 -17.09 -4.21
CA ALA A 153 -17.03 -15.96 -5.04
C ALA A 153 -16.14 -15.73 -6.28
N LEU A 154 -14.83 -15.94 -6.17
CA LEU A 154 -13.91 -15.87 -7.31
C LEU A 154 -14.16 -16.97 -8.32
N LEU A 155 -14.30 -18.21 -7.84
CA LEU A 155 -14.56 -19.38 -8.67
C LEU A 155 -15.93 -19.34 -9.36
N ASP A 156 -16.97 -18.87 -8.67
CA ASP A 156 -18.30 -18.69 -9.22
C ASP A 156 -18.36 -17.59 -10.30
N ALA A 157 -17.57 -16.56 -10.16
CA ALA A 157 -17.55 -15.45 -11.12
C ALA A 157 -16.86 -15.81 -12.44
N ILE A 158 -15.83 -16.68 -12.41
CA ILE A 158 -15.01 -16.94 -13.59
C ILE A 158 -15.75 -17.63 -14.75
N PRO A 159 -16.62 -18.64 -14.53
CA PRO A 159 -17.41 -19.23 -15.61
C PRO A 159 -18.47 -18.31 -16.21
N ARG A 160 -18.88 -17.27 -15.47
CA ARG A 160 -19.94 -16.31 -15.85
C ARG A 160 -19.39 -15.05 -16.52
N SER A 161 -18.07 -14.89 -16.54
CA SER A 161 -17.39 -13.70 -17.08
C SER A 161 -16.69 -13.99 -18.40
N SER A 162 -16.45 -12.94 -19.19
CA SER A 162 -15.52 -13.07 -20.32
C SER A 162 -14.12 -13.40 -19.79
N PRO A 163 -13.41 -14.39 -20.35
CA PRO A 163 -12.16 -14.88 -19.79
C PRO A 163 -11.12 -13.79 -19.54
N SER A 164 -10.81 -12.96 -20.54
CA SER A 164 -9.83 -11.87 -20.39
C SER A 164 -10.35 -10.71 -19.55
N GLY A 165 -11.65 -10.40 -19.63
CA GLY A 165 -12.29 -9.34 -18.85
C GLY A 165 -12.25 -9.60 -17.35
N PHE A 166 -12.43 -10.86 -16.94
CA PHE A 166 -12.35 -11.25 -15.53
C PHE A 166 -10.98 -10.90 -14.91
N PHE A 167 -9.90 -11.34 -15.57
CA PHE A 167 -8.54 -11.10 -15.06
C PHE A 167 -8.18 -9.61 -14.99
N LYS A 168 -8.60 -8.81 -16.00
CA LYS A 168 -8.44 -7.35 -15.98
C LYS A 168 -9.18 -6.69 -14.82
N ALA A 169 -10.35 -7.22 -14.45
CA ALA A 169 -11.19 -6.69 -13.38
C ALA A 169 -10.69 -7.03 -11.96
N LEU A 170 -9.69 -7.92 -11.83
CA LEU A 170 -9.06 -8.24 -10.53
C LEU A 170 -8.14 -7.12 -10.03
N ALA A 171 -7.45 -6.42 -10.93
CA ALA A 171 -6.53 -5.35 -10.57
C ALA A 171 -7.24 -4.18 -9.90
N PRO A 172 -6.56 -3.43 -9.01
CA PRO A 172 -7.10 -2.21 -8.43
C PRO A 172 -7.58 -1.23 -9.50
N LYS A 173 -8.81 -0.74 -9.34
CA LYS A 173 -9.45 0.18 -10.30
C LYS A 173 -9.05 1.64 -10.12
N HIS A 174 -8.46 1.98 -8.97
CA HIS A 174 -8.06 3.35 -8.69
C HIS A 174 -6.98 3.80 -9.70
N PRO A 175 -7.10 5.00 -10.32
CA PRO A 175 -6.17 5.48 -11.34
C PRO A 175 -4.69 5.48 -10.91
N GLU A 176 -4.45 5.62 -9.62
CA GLU A 176 -3.11 5.57 -9.02
C GLU A 176 -2.37 4.28 -9.35
N TYR A 177 -3.06 3.14 -9.29
CA TYR A 177 -2.46 1.83 -9.59
C TYR A 177 -1.92 1.76 -11.02
N ALA A 178 -2.72 2.19 -12.00
CA ALA A 178 -2.30 2.21 -13.41
C ALA A 178 -1.13 3.17 -13.66
N ARG A 179 -1.10 4.32 -12.97
CA ARG A 179 0.01 5.27 -13.04
C ARG A 179 1.29 4.69 -12.43
N LEU A 180 1.20 3.99 -11.30
CA LEU A 180 2.34 3.30 -10.68
C LEU A 180 2.88 2.17 -11.57
N ILE A 181 2.02 1.43 -12.30
CA ILE A 181 2.46 0.44 -13.30
C ILE A 181 3.31 1.11 -14.39
N LYS A 182 2.83 2.24 -14.95
CA LYS A 182 3.59 2.99 -15.96
C LYS A 182 4.93 3.49 -15.41
N GLU A 183 4.95 3.96 -14.17
CA GLU A 183 6.20 4.42 -13.53
C GLU A 183 7.16 3.25 -13.27
N LYS A 184 6.64 2.07 -12.87
CA LYS A 184 7.43 0.85 -12.78
C LYS A 184 8.12 0.54 -14.11
N GLN A 185 7.35 0.48 -15.20
CA GLN A 185 7.87 0.21 -16.54
C GLN A 185 8.93 1.24 -16.98
N ARG A 186 8.69 2.53 -16.69
CA ARG A 186 9.66 3.60 -16.96
C ARG A 186 10.97 3.38 -16.22
N LEU A 187 10.90 3.01 -14.94
CA LEU A 187 12.08 2.78 -14.10
C LEU A 187 12.84 1.51 -14.53
N GLU A 188 12.15 0.44 -14.91
CA GLU A 188 12.75 -0.79 -15.43
C GLU A 188 13.51 -0.52 -16.73
N LYS A 189 12.94 0.28 -17.62
CA LYS A 189 13.61 0.73 -18.84
C LYS A 189 14.85 1.57 -18.52
N ILE A 190 14.77 2.51 -17.58
CA ILE A 190 15.92 3.30 -17.14
C ILE A 190 17.02 2.40 -16.58
N LEU A 191 16.67 1.39 -15.78
CA LEU A 191 17.64 0.42 -15.25
C LEU A 191 18.30 -0.40 -16.36
N GLY A 192 17.55 -0.82 -17.38
CA GLY A 192 18.06 -1.50 -18.55
C GLY A 192 19.11 -0.68 -19.34
N HIS A 193 19.07 0.65 -19.22
CA HIS A 193 20.02 1.57 -19.83
C HIS A 193 21.09 2.10 -18.83
N GLY A 194 21.30 1.43 -17.69
CA GLY A 194 22.33 1.78 -16.71
C GLY A 194 21.94 2.83 -15.67
N GLY A 195 20.64 3.11 -15.53
CA GLY A 195 20.11 4.01 -14.48
C GLY A 195 20.10 5.49 -14.88
N TYR A 196 20.16 6.38 -13.89
CA TYR A 196 20.10 7.83 -14.11
C TYR A 196 21.45 8.48 -14.47
N GLY A 197 22.48 7.69 -14.77
CA GLY A 197 23.83 8.17 -15.00
C GLY A 197 24.57 8.58 -13.71
N PRO A 198 25.71 9.30 -13.85
CA PRO A 198 26.57 9.67 -12.73
C PRO A 198 25.89 10.56 -11.69
N ASP A 199 26.32 10.43 -10.45
CA ASP A 199 25.85 11.28 -9.35
C ASP A 199 26.34 12.72 -9.49
N VAL A 200 25.51 13.65 -9.05
CA VAL A 200 25.88 15.05 -8.89
C VAL A 200 26.74 15.16 -7.62
N PRO A 201 27.95 15.76 -7.69
CA PRO A 201 28.75 15.98 -6.49
C PRO A 201 28.00 16.81 -5.44
N VAL A 202 28.12 16.40 -4.17
CA VAL A 202 27.45 17.10 -3.07
C VAL A 202 28.05 18.50 -2.89
N ALA A 203 27.28 19.49 -3.26
CA ALA A 203 27.65 20.92 -3.19
C ALA A 203 26.38 21.76 -3.03
N THR A 204 26.55 23.05 -2.73
CA THR A 204 25.45 24.02 -2.81
C THR A 204 25.48 24.70 -4.18
N LEU A 205 24.53 24.38 -5.03
CA LEU A 205 24.34 24.99 -6.34
C LEU A 205 23.13 25.91 -6.29
N LYS A 206 23.32 27.17 -6.65
CA LYS A 206 22.31 28.22 -6.55
C LYS A 206 22.36 29.15 -7.77
N PRO A 207 21.32 29.95 -8.05
CA PRO A 207 21.35 30.95 -9.12
C PRO A 207 22.63 31.79 -9.09
N GLY A 208 23.21 32.01 -10.27
CA GLY A 208 24.50 32.72 -10.46
C GLY A 208 25.74 31.80 -10.32
N THR A 209 25.59 30.53 -9.89
CA THR A 209 26.70 29.57 -9.93
C THR A 209 26.98 29.13 -11.37
N SER A 210 28.24 29.08 -11.79
CA SER A 210 28.66 28.48 -13.06
C SER A 210 29.74 27.43 -12.79
N SER A 211 29.49 26.16 -13.14
CA SER A 211 30.42 25.06 -12.87
C SER A 211 30.02 23.78 -13.61
N LYS A 212 30.98 22.86 -13.75
CA LYS A 212 30.76 21.48 -14.24
C LYS A 212 29.74 20.70 -13.40
N ASN A 213 29.55 21.06 -12.12
CA ASN A 213 28.54 20.43 -11.27
C ASN A 213 27.12 20.84 -11.66
N VAL A 214 26.90 22.07 -12.15
CA VAL A 214 25.63 22.52 -12.72
C VAL A 214 25.30 21.72 -13.98
N THR A 215 26.29 21.50 -14.88
CA THR A 215 26.11 20.65 -16.07
C THR A 215 25.70 19.21 -15.67
N LYS A 216 26.37 18.62 -14.67
CA LYS A 216 26.00 17.29 -14.16
C LYS A 216 24.58 17.28 -13.57
N MET A 217 24.20 18.34 -12.85
CA MET A 217 22.85 18.48 -12.29
C MET A 217 21.78 18.59 -13.40
N ARG A 218 22.03 19.35 -14.47
CA ARG A 218 21.12 19.42 -15.64
C ARG A 218 20.93 18.04 -16.28
N ALA A 219 22.03 17.29 -16.50
CA ALA A 219 21.98 15.93 -17.03
C ALA A 219 21.16 15.00 -16.12
N ARG A 220 21.38 15.07 -14.81
CA ARG A 220 20.64 14.27 -13.83
C ARG A 220 19.15 14.63 -13.80
N LEU A 221 18.79 15.91 -13.79
CA LEU A 221 17.39 16.37 -13.85
C LEU A 221 16.71 15.95 -15.15
N THR A 222 17.43 15.98 -16.29
CA THR A 222 16.94 15.46 -17.57
C THR A 222 16.63 13.96 -17.48
N ALA A 223 17.55 13.15 -16.91
CA ALA A 223 17.34 11.72 -16.70
C ALA A 223 16.17 11.42 -15.75
N LEU A 224 15.92 12.30 -14.78
CA LEU A 224 14.77 12.23 -13.87
C LEU A 224 13.44 12.65 -14.53
N GLY A 225 13.47 13.17 -15.76
CA GLY A 225 12.26 13.52 -16.53
C GLY A 225 11.82 14.99 -16.40
N TYR A 226 12.75 15.90 -16.08
CA TYR A 226 12.47 17.35 -15.99
C TYR A 226 12.71 18.10 -17.31
N GLY A 227 12.62 17.41 -18.43
CA GLY A 227 12.82 17.98 -19.76
C GLY A 227 14.28 17.94 -20.23
N ARG A 228 14.53 18.46 -21.43
CA ARG A 228 15.90 18.57 -21.99
C ARG A 228 16.52 19.88 -21.53
N LEU A 229 17.48 19.82 -20.60
CA LEU A 229 18.06 21.00 -19.94
C LEU A 229 19.39 21.48 -20.54
N GLY A 230 19.89 20.78 -21.56
CA GLY A 230 21.19 21.11 -22.16
C GLY A 230 22.39 20.87 -21.26
N ALA A 231 23.56 21.32 -21.68
CA ALA A 231 24.84 21.15 -20.98
C ALA A 231 25.46 22.48 -20.47
N ASP A 232 24.68 23.55 -20.41
CA ASP A 232 25.10 24.85 -19.94
C ASP A 232 25.63 24.77 -18.50
N PRO A 233 26.82 25.27 -18.17
CA PRO A 233 27.35 25.30 -16.83
C PRO A 233 26.69 26.37 -15.92
N ALA A 234 25.93 27.33 -16.48
CA ALA A 234 25.31 28.37 -15.71
C ALA A 234 24.01 27.91 -15.02
N PHE A 235 23.85 28.30 -13.75
CA PHE A 235 22.60 28.12 -13.01
C PHE A 235 21.72 29.35 -13.22
N ASP A 236 20.91 29.31 -14.26
CA ASP A 236 19.96 30.36 -14.65
C ASP A 236 18.61 30.25 -13.93
N ASP A 237 17.71 31.22 -14.14
CA ASP A 237 16.36 31.24 -13.57
C ASP A 237 15.47 30.11 -14.12
N GLY A 238 15.71 29.63 -15.32
CA GLY A 238 15.04 28.46 -15.90
C GLY A 238 15.35 27.21 -15.08
N LEU A 239 16.64 26.97 -14.81
CA LEU A 239 17.07 25.86 -13.97
C LEU A 239 16.58 26.00 -12.53
N LYS A 240 16.53 27.21 -11.97
CA LYS A 240 15.94 27.46 -10.65
C LYS A 240 14.49 26.96 -10.57
N LYS A 241 13.65 27.26 -11.56
CA LYS A 241 12.26 26.78 -11.61
C LYS A 241 12.20 25.24 -11.67
N VAL A 242 13.09 24.63 -12.43
CA VAL A 242 13.18 23.16 -12.50
C VAL A 242 13.60 22.54 -11.15
N VAL A 243 14.58 23.15 -10.46
CA VAL A 243 14.98 22.72 -9.11
C VAL A 243 13.82 22.88 -8.12
N GLN A 244 13.08 23.98 -8.15
CA GLN A 244 11.89 24.18 -7.32
C GLN A 244 10.81 23.13 -7.59
N GLN A 245 10.58 22.78 -8.86
CA GLN A 245 9.64 21.71 -9.22
C GLN A 245 10.13 20.35 -8.70
N PHE A 246 11.42 20.05 -8.86
CA PHE A 246 12.03 18.85 -8.30
C PHE A 246 11.85 18.80 -6.78
N GLN A 247 12.19 19.86 -6.07
CA GLN A 247 12.02 19.94 -4.62
C GLN A 247 10.57 19.69 -4.19
N THR A 248 9.60 20.28 -4.90
CA THR A 248 8.16 20.06 -4.68
C THR A 248 7.76 18.60 -4.88
N ASP A 249 8.19 17.98 -5.99
CA ASP A 249 7.87 16.61 -6.34
C ASP A 249 8.49 15.60 -5.33
N TYR A 250 9.59 15.98 -4.69
CA TYR A 250 10.29 15.14 -3.71
C TYR A 250 10.04 15.54 -2.24
N GLY A 251 9.13 16.50 -1.99
CA GLY A 251 8.72 16.91 -0.64
C GLY A 251 9.76 17.68 0.14
N LEU A 252 10.64 18.38 -0.57
CA LEU A 252 11.65 19.29 -0.04
C LEU A 252 11.11 20.73 -0.01
N SER A 253 11.78 21.62 0.70
CA SER A 253 11.52 23.06 0.64
C SER A 253 11.87 23.59 -0.75
N ALA A 254 10.90 24.19 -1.46
CA ALA A 254 11.06 24.62 -2.84
C ALA A 254 11.70 26.02 -2.94
N ASP A 255 12.92 26.16 -2.41
CA ASP A 255 13.68 27.41 -2.43
C ASP A 255 14.45 27.65 -3.75
N GLY A 256 14.59 26.62 -4.58
CA GLY A 256 15.33 26.68 -5.84
C GLY A 256 16.85 26.59 -5.66
N VAL A 257 17.33 26.24 -4.46
CA VAL A 257 18.74 26.01 -4.16
C VAL A 257 19.01 24.51 -4.05
N ALA A 258 19.87 23.97 -4.90
CA ALA A 258 20.28 22.58 -4.80
C ALA A 258 21.39 22.44 -3.74
N GLY A 259 21.01 22.55 -2.46
CA GLY A 259 21.89 22.26 -1.32
C GLY A 259 22.15 20.77 -1.14
N PRO A 260 23.03 20.38 -0.18
CA PRO A 260 23.41 18.98 0.06
C PRO A 260 22.23 18.02 0.22
N GLY A 261 21.15 18.45 0.90
CA GLY A 261 19.91 17.69 1.06
C GLY A 261 19.20 17.41 -0.27
N THR A 262 19.06 18.45 -1.10
CA THR A 262 18.45 18.35 -2.44
C THR A 262 19.28 17.44 -3.35
N VAL A 263 20.62 17.62 -3.37
CA VAL A 263 21.51 16.79 -4.17
C VAL A 263 21.48 15.32 -3.74
N LYS A 264 21.46 15.05 -2.43
CA LYS A 264 21.32 13.68 -1.91
C LYS A 264 20.03 12.99 -2.40
N VAL A 265 18.91 13.71 -2.40
CA VAL A 265 17.63 13.19 -2.90
C VAL A 265 17.67 12.99 -4.41
N MET A 266 18.34 13.89 -5.14
CA MET A 266 18.53 13.82 -6.60
C MET A 266 19.37 12.60 -7.00
N ASN A 267 20.34 12.23 -6.19
CA ASN A 267 21.23 11.07 -6.41
C ASN A 267 20.61 9.72 -6.02
N THR A 268 19.35 9.72 -5.53
CA THR A 268 18.68 8.44 -5.27
C THR A 268 18.56 7.62 -6.55
N SER A 269 19.01 6.36 -6.52
CA SER A 269 19.08 5.49 -7.70
C SER A 269 17.70 5.12 -8.25
N ALA A 270 17.64 4.77 -9.53
CA ALA A 270 16.43 4.25 -10.18
C ALA A 270 15.96 2.94 -9.53
N GLU A 271 16.90 2.11 -9.10
CA GLU A 271 16.61 0.89 -8.35
C GLU A 271 15.86 1.18 -7.05
N HIS A 272 16.33 2.15 -6.25
CA HIS A 272 15.63 2.55 -5.03
C HIS A 272 14.22 3.06 -5.33
N ARG A 273 14.02 3.83 -6.41
CA ARG A 273 12.71 4.32 -6.84
C ARG A 273 11.81 3.17 -7.30
N LEU A 274 12.35 2.18 -8.00
CA LEU A 274 11.60 0.99 -8.38
C LEU A 274 11.13 0.20 -7.14
N ARG A 275 11.98 0.04 -6.13
CA ARG A 275 11.57 -0.55 -4.84
C ARG A 275 10.41 0.21 -4.20
N GLN A 276 10.46 1.56 -4.17
CA GLN A 276 9.36 2.38 -3.67
C GLN A 276 8.07 2.16 -4.47
N VAL A 277 8.16 2.09 -5.80
CA VAL A 277 6.99 1.87 -6.67
C VAL A 277 6.38 0.49 -6.42
N LEU A 278 7.19 -0.58 -6.32
CA LEU A 278 6.71 -1.93 -6.02
C LEU A 278 5.98 -2.00 -4.68
N VAL A 279 6.52 -1.35 -3.66
CA VAL A 279 5.87 -1.25 -2.34
C VAL A 279 4.54 -0.50 -2.42
N ASN A 280 4.47 0.58 -3.19
CA ASN A 280 3.23 1.35 -3.32
C ASN A 280 2.18 0.64 -4.21
N LEU A 281 2.60 -0.18 -5.17
CA LEU A 281 1.69 -1.11 -5.87
C LEU A 281 1.06 -2.11 -4.89
N GLU A 282 1.84 -2.65 -3.97
CA GLU A 282 1.32 -3.54 -2.92
C GLU A 282 0.34 -2.82 -2.01
N ARG A 283 0.64 -1.58 -1.56
CA ARG A 283 -0.29 -0.76 -0.77
C ARG A 283 -1.59 -0.45 -1.50
N GLU A 284 -1.56 -0.19 -2.81
CA GLU A 284 -2.78 0.04 -3.59
C GLU A 284 -3.64 -1.24 -3.67
N ARG A 285 -3.05 -2.44 -3.68
CA ARG A 285 -3.81 -3.70 -3.58
C ARG A 285 -4.48 -3.84 -2.22
N TRP A 286 -3.79 -3.49 -1.13
CA TRP A 286 -4.39 -3.48 0.22
C TRP A 286 -5.58 -2.52 0.34
N MET A 287 -5.59 -1.47 -0.48
CA MET A 287 -6.61 -0.43 -0.52
C MET A 287 -7.61 -0.58 -1.67
N ASN A 288 -7.67 -1.75 -2.32
CA ASN A 288 -8.53 -2.03 -3.48
C ASN A 288 -10.01 -2.13 -3.10
N ARG A 289 -10.57 -1.04 -2.60
CA ARG A 289 -11.99 -0.89 -2.23
C ARG A 289 -12.55 0.43 -2.69
N ALA A 290 -13.88 0.50 -2.83
CA ALA A 290 -14.56 1.78 -3.02
C ALA A 290 -14.38 2.65 -1.78
N ARG A 291 -13.91 3.89 -1.98
CA ARG A 291 -13.63 4.84 -0.87
C ARG A 291 -14.85 5.68 -0.49
N GLY A 292 -15.93 5.60 -1.29
CA GLY A 292 -17.11 6.47 -1.16
C GLY A 292 -16.94 7.79 -1.91
N LYS A 293 -18.07 8.42 -2.24
CA LYS A 293 -18.09 9.71 -2.95
C LYS A 293 -17.43 10.83 -2.16
N ARG A 294 -17.57 10.81 -0.82
CA ARG A 294 -16.90 11.71 0.11
C ARG A 294 -16.00 10.90 1.03
N HIS A 295 -14.71 11.23 1.08
CA HIS A 295 -13.76 10.53 1.94
C HIS A 295 -12.52 11.38 2.23
N ILE A 296 -11.84 11.05 3.31
CA ILE A 296 -10.61 11.70 3.76
C ILE A 296 -9.42 10.76 3.52
N VAL A 297 -8.35 11.30 2.96
CA VAL A 297 -7.06 10.60 2.84
C VAL A 297 -5.97 11.41 3.51
N VAL A 298 -5.34 10.84 4.52
CA VAL A 298 -4.12 11.36 5.12
C VAL A 298 -2.94 10.56 4.59
N ASN A 299 -2.02 11.22 3.86
CA ASN A 299 -0.76 10.58 3.50
C ASN A 299 0.31 10.92 4.54
N LEU A 300 0.61 9.95 5.41
CA LEU A 300 1.56 10.12 6.50
C LEU A 300 2.98 10.44 6.01
N ALA A 301 3.42 9.81 4.91
CA ALA A 301 4.74 10.05 4.33
C ALA A 301 4.89 11.44 3.69
N ASP A 302 3.78 12.01 3.19
CA ASP A 302 3.73 13.36 2.59
C ASP A 302 3.35 14.45 3.59
N PHE A 303 2.92 14.06 4.80
CA PHE A 303 2.37 14.98 5.79
C PHE A 303 1.23 15.82 5.21
N SER A 304 0.40 15.22 4.39
CA SER A 304 -0.74 15.86 3.72
C SER A 304 -2.06 15.22 4.13
N PHE A 305 -3.10 16.01 4.00
CA PHE A 305 -4.46 15.63 4.29
C PHE A 305 -5.36 16.21 3.21
N ASN A 306 -6.16 15.36 2.57
CA ASN A 306 -7.12 15.76 1.54
C ASN A 306 -8.52 15.24 1.87
N LEU A 307 -9.53 16.08 1.70
CA LEU A 307 -10.93 15.69 1.60
C LEU A 307 -11.29 15.60 0.13
N TYR A 308 -11.90 14.50 -0.26
CA TYR A 308 -12.40 14.26 -1.60
C TYR A 308 -13.92 14.33 -1.61
N ASP A 309 -14.48 14.99 -2.64
CA ASP A 309 -15.90 14.97 -2.99
C ASP A 309 -16.01 14.55 -4.46
N ASN A 310 -16.65 13.42 -4.75
CA ASN A 310 -16.80 12.86 -6.11
C ASN A 310 -15.44 12.73 -6.85
N ASP A 311 -14.47 12.11 -6.18
CA ASP A 311 -13.09 11.88 -6.66
C ASP A 311 -12.27 13.15 -6.96
N ARG A 312 -12.76 14.33 -6.58
CA ARG A 312 -12.03 15.60 -6.68
C ARG A 312 -11.62 16.10 -5.29
N VAL A 313 -10.42 16.65 -5.19
CA VAL A 313 -9.96 17.28 -3.95
C VAL A 313 -10.77 18.55 -3.69
N SER A 314 -11.59 18.55 -2.64
CA SER A 314 -12.39 19.71 -2.23
C SER A 314 -11.76 20.51 -1.09
N PHE A 315 -10.80 19.90 -0.37
CA PHE A 315 -10.02 20.58 0.68
C PHE A 315 -8.67 19.91 0.86
N THR A 316 -7.65 20.69 1.15
CA THR A 316 -6.29 20.19 1.45
C THR A 316 -5.70 20.93 2.65
N SER A 317 -4.91 20.21 3.45
CA SER A 317 -4.17 20.77 4.57
C SER A 317 -2.84 20.04 4.78
N VAL A 318 -1.91 20.71 5.44
CA VAL A 318 -0.68 20.10 5.94
C VAL A 318 -0.93 19.48 7.31
N THR A 319 -0.22 18.41 7.63
CA THR A 319 -0.35 17.70 8.91
C THR A 319 0.99 17.55 9.65
N VAL A 320 0.89 17.36 10.98
CA VAL A 320 1.96 16.86 11.84
C VAL A 320 1.52 15.50 12.37
N ILE A 321 2.36 14.49 12.20
CA ILE A 321 2.08 13.09 12.55
C ILE A 321 2.96 12.62 13.72
N GLY A 322 2.81 11.36 14.12
CA GLY A 322 3.55 10.73 15.21
C GLY A 322 5.06 10.70 15.02
N LYS A 323 5.81 10.74 16.13
CA LYS A 323 7.28 10.68 16.16
C LYS A 323 7.79 9.34 15.58
N VAL A 324 8.96 9.38 14.94
CA VAL A 324 9.56 8.22 14.27
C VAL A 324 9.89 7.07 15.23
N ALA A 325 10.44 7.38 16.41
CA ALA A 325 11.03 6.34 17.26
C ALA A 325 10.02 5.58 18.14
N LYS A 326 8.97 6.23 18.66
CA LYS A 326 8.12 5.64 19.71
C LYS A 326 6.61 5.76 19.51
N ASP A 327 6.17 6.74 18.75
CA ASP A 327 4.76 7.14 18.67
C ASP A 327 4.31 7.27 17.21
N ARG A 328 4.71 6.33 16.35
CA ARG A 328 4.35 6.35 14.92
C ARG A 328 2.84 6.28 14.74
N THR A 329 2.31 7.10 13.85
CA THR A 329 0.90 6.99 13.45
C THR A 329 0.68 5.69 12.67
N PRO A 330 -0.26 4.80 13.07
CA PRO A 330 -0.55 3.58 12.33
C PRO A 330 -1.27 3.86 11.01
N GLU A 331 -1.15 2.91 10.06
CA GLU A 331 -1.95 2.90 8.83
C GLU A 331 -3.23 2.10 9.09
N PHE A 332 -4.40 2.72 8.90
CA PHE A 332 -5.70 2.05 9.00
C PHE A 332 -6.78 2.91 8.34
N HIS A 333 -8.00 2.41 8.29
CA HIS A 333 -9.17 3.17 7.88
C HIS A 333 -10.27 3.03 8.92
N ASP A 334 -11.09 4.09 9.03
CA ASP A 334 -12.22 4.17 9.93
C ASP A 334 -13.22 5.23 9.42
N GLU A 335 -14.26 5.54 10.17
CA GLU A 335 -15.26 6.53 9.82
C GLU A 335 -15.28 7.68 10.83
N MET A 336 -15.15 8.92 10.34
CA MET A 336 -15.28 10.13 11.14
C MET A 336 -16.77 10.37 11.43
N THR A 337 -17.12 10.32 12.71
CA THR A 337 -18.52 10.40 13.16
C THR A 337 -18.89 11.76 13.73
N HIS A 338 -17.95 12.47 14.33
CA HIS A 338 -18.22 13.76 14.97
C HIS A 338 -16.96 14.60 15.15
N MET A 339 -17.16 15.89 15.41
CA MET A 339 -16.13 16.78 15.91
C MET A 339 -16.44 17.24 17.33
N VAL A 340 -15.43 17.65 18.08
CA VAL A 340 -15.58 18.26 19.40
C VAL A 340 -14.95 19.64 19.37
N VAL A 341 -15.76 20.66 19.54
CA VAL A 341 -15.36 22.07 19.61
C VAL A 341 -15.04 22.41 21.06
N ASN A 342 -14.01 23.23 21.31
CA ASN A 342 -13.48 23.52 22.64
C ASN A 342 -13.17 22.25 23.46
N PRO A 343 -12.33 21.32 22.94
CA PRO A 343 -12.12 20.02 23.59
C PRO A 343 -11.37 20.14 24.92
N THR A 344 -11.81 19.38 25.91
CA THR A 344 -10.97 19.03 27.06
C THR A 344 -9.93 17.99 26.62
N TRP A 345 -8.65 18.22 26.87
CA TRP A 345 -7.66 17.19 26.66
C TRP A 345 -7.53 16.28 27.87
N HIS A 346 -7.94 15.05 27.68
CA HIS A 346 -7.67 13.96 28.63
C HIS A 346 -6.31 13.36 28.24
N VAL A 347 -5.30 13.61 29.06
CA VAL A 347 -3.94 13.15 28.78
C VAL A 347 -3.89 11.62 28.84
N PRO A 348 -3.44 10.92 27.77
CA PRO A 348 -3.29 9.48 27.79
C PRO A 348 -2.43 9.00 28.96
N ARG A 349 -2.78 7.86 29.57
CA ARG A 349 -2.04 7.31 30.73
C ARG A 349 -0.55 7.12 30.44
N SER A 350 -0.19 6.74 29.21
CA SER A 350 1.20 6.61 28.79
C SER A 350 1.98 7.93 28.87
N ILE A 351 1.37 9.04 28.46
CA ILE A 351 1.96 10.38 28.53
C ILE A 351 1.98 10.88 29.98
N ALA A 352 0.87 10.70 30.70
CA ALA A 352 0.78 11.11 32.11
C ALA A 352 1.88 10.44 32.97
N GLY A 353 2.05 9.12 32.82
CA GLY A 353 3.03 8.36 33.60
C GLY A 353 4.47 8.50 33.11
N LYS A 354 4.70 8.48 31.78
CA LYS A 354 6.08 8.48 31.25
C LYS A 354 6.68 9.87 31.08
N GLU A 355 5.87 10.91 30.86
CA GLU A 355 6.35 12.26 30.60
C GLU A 355 6.02 13.23 31.73
N TYR A 356 4.76 13.27 32.20
CA TYR A 356 4.38 14.24 33.22
C TYR A 356 4.77 13.85 34.64
N LEU A 357 4.64 12.58 35.03
CA LEU A 357 5.03 12.16 36.37
C LEU A 357 6.50 12.48 36.71
N PRO A 358 7.50 12.23 35.84
CA PRO A 358 8.89 12.63 36.12
C PRO A 358 9.06 14.16 36.29
N ILE A 359 8.28 14.95 35.54
CA ILE A 359 8.32 16.41 35.67
C ILE A 359 7.69 16.84 37.02
N LEU A 360 6.52 16.27 37.35
CA LEU A 360 5.80 16.59 38.58
C LEU A 360 6.58 16.25 39.85
N LYS A 361 7.39 15.19 39.82
CA LYS A 361 8.30 14.84 40.92
C LYS A 361 9.31 15.94 41.22
N LYS A 362 9.72 16.74 40.21
CA LYS A 362 10.67 17.83 40.32
C LYS A 362 10.00 19.21 40.50
N ASP A 363 8.82 19.37 39.92
CA ASP A 363 8.10 20.61 39.79
C ASP A 363 6.58 20.39 39.88
N PRO A 364 6.02 20.32 41.11
CA PRO A 364 4.59 20.10 41.31
C PRO A 364 3.69 21.19 40.70
N GLY A 365 4.22 22.42 40.52
CA GLY A 365 3.49 23.54 39.91
C GLY A 365 3.38 23.51 38.39
N PHE A 366 4.05 22.58 37.73
CA PHE A 366 4.13 22.49 36.26
C PHE A 366 2.74 22.44 35.55
N LEU A 367 1.81 21.66 36.07
CA LEU A 367 0.47 21.50 35.44
C LEU A 367 -0.32 22.80 35.52
N ALA A 368 -0.33 23.47 36.67
CA ALA A 368 -1.07 24.73 36.89
C ALA A 368 -0.65 25.80 35.87
N ARG A 369 0.66 25.97 35.67
CA ARG A 369 1.22 26.94 34.70
C ARG A 369 0.84 26.67 33.26
N ARG A 370 0.42 25.43 32.95
CA ARG A 370 -0.05 25.02 31.62
C ARG A 370 -1.56 24.88 31.51
N GLY A 371 -2.33 25.37 32.49
CA GLY A 371 -3.78 25.22 32.49
C GLY A 371 -4.26 23.79 32.59
N MET A 372 -3.44 22.91 33.17
CA MET A 372 -3.75 21.50 33.41
C MET A 372 -4.03 21.24 34.88
N ARG A 373 -4.72 20.16 35.18
CA ARG A 373 -4.99 19.70 36.54
C ARG A 373 -4.80 18.19 36.67
N MET A 374 -4.26 17.76 37.80
CA MET A 374 -4.27 16.38 38.25
C MET A 374 -5.64 16.06 38.86
N VAL A 375 -6.19 14.89 38.58
CA VAL A 375 -7.54 14.48 39.00
C VAL A 375 -7.45 13.08 39.59
N GLY A 376 -8.00 12.91 40.77
CA GLY A 376 -8.10 11.62 41.46
C GLY A 376 -9.18 10.72 40.89
N SER A 377 -9.29 9.48 41.40
CA SER A 377 -10.29 8.50 41.00
C SER A 377 -11.74 8.96 41.25
N ASN A 378 -11.94 9.80 42.28
CA ASN A 378 -13.22 10.42 42.60
C ASN A 378 -13.60 11.63 41.72
N GLY A 379 -12.83 11.93 40.68
CA GLY A 379 -13.04 13.07 39.77
C GLY A 379 -12.66 14.45 40.33
N LYS A 380 -12.23 14.56 41.60
CA LYS A 380 -11.82 15.83 42.21
C LYS A 380 -10.39 16.21 41.82
N ALA A 381 -10.14 17.51 41.73
CA ALA A 381 -8.80 18.03 41.50
C ALA A 381 -7.88 17.73 42.70
N VAL A 382 -6.67 17.32 42.40
CA VAL A 382 -5.63 17.01 43.41
C VAL A 382 -4.45 17.94 43.18
N ASN A 383 -3.96 18.60 44.25
CA ASN A 383 -2.74 19.38 44.15
C ASN A 383 -1.52 18.44 44.19
N PRO A 384 -0.69 18.42 43.11
CA PRO A 384 0.50 17.56 43.10
C PRO A 384 1.47 17.77 44.24
N ALA A 385 1.53 19.00 44.82
CA ALA A 385 2.39 19.30 45.97
C ALA A 385 1.97 18.55 47.25
N ASN A 386 0.70 18.14 47.35
CA ASN A 386 0.15 17.45 48.52
C ASN A 386 0.22 15.92 48.39
N VAL A 387 0.91 15.41 47.38
CA VAL A 387 1.00 13.97 47.07
C VAL A 387 2.45 13.53 47.06
N ASN A 388 2.77 12.47 47.80
CA ASN A 388 4.11 11.85 47.70
C ASN A 388 4.23 11.15 46.34
N LEU A 389 4.65 11.90 45.32
CA LEU A 389 4.82 11.39 43.95
C LEU A 389 6.02 10.46 43.79
N ALA A 390 6.96 10.46 44.77
CA ALA A 390 8.17 9.62 44.69
C ALA A 390 7.85 8.12 44.63
N GLY A 391 6.77 7.67 45.31
CA GLY A 391 6.32 6.29 45.35
C GLY A 391 5.63 5.78 44.05
N TYR A 392 5.35 6.65 43.08
CA TYR A 392 4.69 6.26 41.85
C TYR A 392 5.66 6.06 40.69
N SER A 393 5.30 5.15 39.81
CA SER A 393 5.93 4.86 38.52
C SER A 393 4.92 5.03 37.37
N ALA A 394 5.38 5.00 36.15
CA ALA A 394 4.48 5.07 34.98
C ALA A 394 3.43 3.93 34.94
N LYS A 395 3.68 2.81 35.63
CA LYS A 395 2.78 1.64 35.69
C LYS A 395 1.66 1.81 36.71
N ASN A 396 1.94 2.43 37.85
CA ASN A 396 1.02 2.53 38.99
C ASN A 396 0.56 3.96 39.30
N PHE A 397 0.78 4.94 38.39
CA PHE A 397 0.31 6.32 38.55
C PHE A 397 -1.23 6.37 38.48
N PRO A 398 -1.96 6.63 39.60
CA PRO A 398 -3.40 6.47 39.65
C PRO A 398 -4.17 7.71 39.16
N PHE A 399 -3.49 8.85 39.01
CA PHE A 399 -4.12 10.11 38.68
C PHE A 399 -4.30 10.30 37.18
N SER A 400 -5.41 10.94 36.79
CA SER A 400 -5.63 11.46 35.45
C SER A 400 -5.10 12.89 35.37
N ILE A 401 -4.63 13.30 34.19
CA ILE A 401 -4.28 14.69 33.91
C ILE A 401 -5.25 15.21 32.85
N LYS A 402 -5.85 16.38 33.10
CA LYS A 402 -6.80 17.03 32.19
C LYS A 402 -6.36 18.47 31.92
N GLN A 403 -6.56 18.92 30.67
CA GLN A 403 -6.39 20.32 30.27
C GLN A 403 -7.73 20.88 29.82
N LYS A 404 -8.17 21.99 30.41
CA LYS A 404 -9.43 22.65 30.07
C LYS A 404 -9.39 23.27 28.66
N PRO A 405 -10.55 23.53 28.03
CA PRO A 405 -10.63 24.28 26.77
C PRO A 405 -9.92 25.63 26.89
N SER A 406 -9.05 25.92 25.94
CA SER A 406 -8.34 27.21 25.83
C SER A 406 -7.55 27.26 24.51
N LYS A 407 -7.10 28.44 24.10
CA LYS A 407 -6.17 28.62 22.97
C LYS A 407 -4.82 27.90 23.19
N GLY A 408 -4.44 27.66 24.45
CA GLY A 408 -3.23 26.92 24.84
C GLY A 408 -3.43 25.41 24.99
N ASN A 409 -4.64 24.88 24.80
CA ASN A 409 -4.90 23.45 24.88
C ASN A 409 -4.09 22.70 23.83
N ALA A 410 -3.48 21.57 24.20
CA ALA A 410 -2.66 20.79 23.30
C ALA A 410 -3.42 20.27 22.06
N LEU A 411 -4.75 20.08 22.17
CA LEU A 411 -5.65 19.70 21.08
C LEU A 411 -6.18 20.92 20.29
N GLY A 412 -5.76 22.14 20.65
CA GLY A 412 -6.31 23.37 20.10
C GLY A 412 -7.79 23.55 20.43
N LEU A 413 -8.55 24.08 19.47
CA LEU A 413 -9.95 24.46 19.66
C LEU A 413 -10.95 23.49 19.00
N VAL A 414 -10.48 22.48 18.28
CA VAL A 414 -11.32 21.45 17.68
C VAL A 414 -10.56 20.14 17.47
N LYS A 415 -11.23 19.00 17.71
CA LYS A 415 -10.77 17.66 17.33
C LYS A 415 -11.85 16.96 16.53
N PHE A 416 -11.45 16.05 15.63
CA PHE A 416 -12.30 15.30 14.70
C PHE A 416 -12.12 13.81 14.99
N ILE A 417 -13.18 13.15 15.34
CA ILE A 417 -13.18 11.81 15.92
C ILE A 417 -13.67 10.76 14.92
N PHE A 418 -12.85 9.77 14.72
CA PHE A 418 -13.16 8.49 14.09
C PHE A 418 -12.81 7.40 15.11
N PRO A 419 -13.82 6.77 15.75
CA PRO A 419 -13.61 5.86 16.88
C PRO A 419 -12.78 4.66 16.47
N ASN A 420 -11.60 4.47 17.08
CA ASN A 420 -10.68 3.38 16.75
C ASN A 420 -9.90 2.93 18.00
N LYS A 421 -9.41 1.70 17.98
CA LYS A 421 -8.66 1.11 19.10
C LYS A 421 -7.28 1.72 19.35
N TYR A 422 -6.78 2.57 18.44
CA TYR A 422 -5.47 3.24 18.55
C TYR A 422 -5.58 4.60 19.23
N ASN A 423 -6.79 5.09 19.49
CA ASN A 423 -7.06 6.44 20.02
C ASN A 423 -6.43 7.55 19.15
N ILE A 424 -6.43 7.36 17.82
CA ILE A 424 -5.95 8.34 16.85
C ILE A 424 -7.12 9.20 16.38
N TYR A 425 -6.90 10.49 16.29
CA TYR A 425 -7.84 11.48 15.77
C TYR A 425 -7.10 12.64 15.11
N LEU A 426 -7.82 13.45 14.31
CA LEU A 426 -7.31 14.70 13.79
C LEU A 426 -7.65 15.82 14.76
N HIS A 427 -6.76 16.83 14.92
CA HIS A 427 -7.02 17.93 15.83
C HIS A 427 -6.26 19.20 15.47
N ASP A 428 -6.71 20.30 16.02
CA ASP A 428 -6.01 21.57 16.05
C ASP A 428 -4.78 21.52 17.00
N THR A 429 -3.97 22.57 17.02
CA THR A 429 -2.80 22.68 17.90
C THR A 429 -2.35 24.13 18.07
N PRO A 430 -1.86 24.54 19.26
CA PRO A 430 -1.19 25.82 19.42
C PRO A 430 0.21 25.86 18.77
N SER A 431 0.83 24.70 18.53
CA SER A 431 2.20 24.59 17.97
C SER A 431 2.22 24.78 16.45
N LYS A 432 1.75 25.92 15.95
CA LYS A 432 1.60 26.20 14.51
C LYS A 432 2.92 26.26 13.74
N SER A 433 4.03 26.61 14.38
CA SER A 433 5.36 26.67 13.77
C SER A 433 5.85 25.32 13.22
N LEU A 434 5.35 24.20 13.77
CA LEU A 434 5.72 22.86 13.33
C LEU A 434 5.27 22.55 11.89
N PHE A 435 4.23 23.22 11.38
CA PHE A 435 3.77 23.05 10.01
C PHE A 435 4.74 23.59 8.95
N LYS A 436 5.67 24.49 9.37
CA LYS A 436 6.73 25.03 8.50
C LYS A 436 7.92 24.09 8.33
N ARG A 437 8.01 23.03 9.16
CA ARG A 437 9.11 22.06 9.09
C ARG A 437 8.94 21.15 7.86
N GLU A 438 10.04 20.76 7.26
CA GLU A 438 10.07 19.78 6.17
C GLU A 438 9.62 18.39 6.66
N THR A 439 10.26 17.88 7.71
CA THR A 439 9.80 16.66 8.40
C THR A 439 8.87 17.04 9.54
N ARG A 440 7.62 16.56 9.49
CA ARG A 440 6.56 16.91 10.44
C ARG A 440 6.11 15.73 11.30
N ALA A 441 7.05 15.04 11.93
CA ALA A 441 6.82 13.85 12.77
C ALA A 441 7.11 14.19 14.25
N PHE A 442 6.16 14.85 14.94
CA PHE A 442 6.35 15.41 16.29
C PHE A 442 5.27 15.01 17.29
N SER A 443 4.14 14.42 16.89
CA SER A 443 3.04 14.08 17.79
C SER A 443 3.26 12.72 18.49
N HIS A 444 2.33 12.36 19.39
CA HIS A 444 2.26 11.05 20.04
C HIS A 444 1.32 10.07 19.28
N GLY A 445 1.24 10.21 17.96
CA GLY A 445 0.43 9.37 17.10
C GLY A 445 -0.76 10.08 16.47
N CYS A 446 -1.46 10.96 17.20
CA CYS A 446 -2.55 11.78 16.65
C CYS A 446 -2.05 12.75 15.58
N ILE A 447 -2.97 13.22 14.74
CA ILE A 447 -2.65 14.00 13.54
C ILE A 447 -3.09 15.45 13.75
N ARG A 448 -2.11 16.38 13.79
CA ARG A 448 -2.40 17.81 13.86
C ARG A 448 -2.67 18.35 12.48
N VAL A 449 -3.72 19.17 12.34
CA VAL A 449 -4.18 19.77 11.07
C VAL A 449 -3.84 21.26 11.06
N GLN A 450 -3.28 21.76 9.96
CA GLN A 450 -2.89 23.17 9.83
C GLN A 450 -4.09 24.10 9.73
N LYS A 451 -5.13 23.69 8.95
CA LYS A 451 -6.36 24.46 8.67
C LYS A 451 -7.58 23.79 9.30
N PRO A 452 -7.66 23.69 10.64
CA PRO A 452 -8.68 22.88 11.30
C PRO A 452 -10.08 23.50 11.23
N PHE A 453 -10.20 24.84 11.19
CA PHE A 453 -11.49 25.52 11.14
C PHE A 453 -12.11 25.44 9.74
N GLU A 454 -11.32 25.68 8.71
CA GLU A 454 -11.75 25.52 7.32
C GLU A 454 -12.17 24.07 7.04
N PHE A 455 -11.47 23.10 7.66
CA PHE A 455 -11.88 21.71 7.60
C PHE A 455 -13.22 21.47 8.31
N ALA A 456 -13.43 22.04 9.50
CA ALA A 456 -14.73 21.97 10.19
C ALA A 456 -15.85 22.55 9.34
N TYR A 457 -15.63 23.71 8.69
CA TYR A 457 -16.63 24.31 7.78
C TYR A 457 -16.94 23.37 6.60
N LYS A 458 -15.92 22.74 6.03
CA LYS A 458 -16.10 21.76 4.95
C LYS A 458 -16.86 20.50 5.39
N LEU A 459 -16.72 20.05 6.61
CA LEU A 459 -17.53 18.95 7.11
C LEU A 459 -19.00 19.36 7.32
N LEU A 460 -19.22 20.57 7.81
CA LEU A 460 -20.55 21.12 8.10
C LEU A 460 -21.32 21.57 6.85
N ASP A 461 -20.66 21.79 5.70
CA ASP A 461 -21.31 22.28 4.47
C ASP A 461 -22.40 21.35 3.91
N LYS A 462 -22.50 20.12 4.42
CA LYS A 462 -23.52 19.13 4.07
C LYS A 462 -24.68 19.05 5.06
N GLN A 463 -24.62 19.79 6.16
CA GLN A 463 -25.64 19.71 7.21
C GLN A 463 -26.13 21.07 7.70
N THR A 464 -25.57 22.19 7.25
CA THR A 464 -26.04 23.54 7.56
C THR A 464 -25.73 24.52 6.43
N SER A 465 -26.59 25.50 6.23
CA SER A 465 -26.40 26.58 5.25
C SER A 465 -25.35 27.61 5.69
N ASP A 466 -25.07 27.72 7.01
CA ASP A 466 -24.02 28.59 7.54
C ASP A 466 -23.02 27.80 8.43
N PRO A 467 -22.11 27.03 7.81
CA PRO A 467 -21.09 26.27 8.53
C PRO A 467 -20.20 27.12 9.43
N LYS A 468 -19.85 28.31 9.00
CA LYS A 468 -18.95 29.23 9.71
C LYS A 468 -19.64 29.86 10.91
N GLY A 469 -20.87 30.31 10.77
CA GLY A 469 -21.67 30.87 11.87
C GLY A 469 -21.94 29.82 12.93
N ALA A 470 -22.40 28.64 12.54
CA ALA A 470 -22.65 27.52 13.46
C ALA A 470 -21.38 27.15 14.27
N PHE A 471 -20.25 26.93 13.60
CA PHE A 471 -18.99 26.63 14.28
C PHE A 471 -18.54 27.76 15.21
N THR A 472 -18.64 29.01 14.77
CA THR A 472 -18.24 30.19 15.56
C THR A 472 -19.14 30.34 16.79
N GLY A 473 -20.44 30.04 16.65
CA GLY A 473 -21.39 30.02 17.77
C GLY A 473 -20.94 29.04 18.86
N TRP A 474 -20.66 27.79 18.49
CA TRP A 474 -20.15 26.80 19.44
C TRP A 474 -18.80 27.20 20.06
N LEU A 475 -17.90 27.75 19.25
CA LEU A 475 -16.57 28.18 19.70
C LEU A 475 -16.68 29.28 20.77
N LYS A 476 -17.57 30.27 20.60
CA LYS A 476 -17.79 31.38 21.53
C LYS A 476 -18.29 30.94 22.90
N THR A 477 -18.93 29.78 23.00
CA THR A 477 -19.40 29.26 24.31
C THR A 477 -18.27 28.98 25.28
N GLY A 478 -17.05 28.74 24.77
CA GLY A 478 -15.89 28.32 25.59
C GLY A 478 -16.07 26.94 26.25
N ARG A 479 -17.20 26.27 26.03
CA ARG A 479 -17.54 24.97 26.61
C ARG A 479 -17.34 23.88 25.57
N GLU A 480 -17.02 22.67 26.01
CA GLU A 480 -16.90 21.50 25.15
C GLU A 480 -18.25 21.18 24.48
N GLN A 481 -18.27 21.10 23.15
CA GLN A 481 -19.45 20.82 22.33
C GLN A 481 -19.18 19.63 21.41
N TYR A 482 -20.05 18.63 21.46
CA TYR A 482 -20.04 17.48 20.56
C TYR A 482 -20.95 17.77 19.37
N VAL A 483 -20.40 17.71 18.16
CA VAL A 483 -21.13 17.99 16.92
C VAL A 483 -21.06 16.75 16.04
N ASN A 484 -22.15 15.99 16.00
CA ASN A 484 -22.25 14.80 15.16
C ASN A 484 -22.33 15.17 13.69
N LEU A 485 -21.70 14.38 12.84
CA LEU A 485 -21.87 14.45 11.39
C LEU A 485 -23.13 13.68 11.00
N GLN A 486 -24.01 14.28 10.21
CA GLN A 486 -25.21 13.58 9.70
C GLN A 486 -24.87 12.35 8.86
N GLN A 487 -23.75 12.43 8.13
CA GLN A 487 -23.18 11.31 7.39
C GLN A 487 -21.73 11.12 7.85
N PRO A 488 -21.39 9.96 8.41
CA PRO A 488 -19.99 9.63 8.68
C PRO A 488 -19.13 9.72 7.43
N VAL A 489 -17.89 10.16 7.59
CA VAL A 489 -16.96 10.34 6.48
C VAL A 489 -15.82 9.33 6.61
N PRO A 490 -15.62 8.42 5.63
CA PRO A 490 -14.51 7.48 5.65
C PRO A 490 -13.16 8.20 5.72
N VAL A 491 -12.28 7.72 6.60
CA VAL A 491 -10.92 8.23 6.82
C VAL A 491 -9.92 7.14 6.53
N TYR A 492 -8.97 7.43 5.66
CA TYR A 492 -7.88 6.52 5.29
C TYR A 492 -6.54 7.13 5.71
N LEU A 493 -5.87 6.52 6.67
CA LEU A 493 -4.51 6.86 7.06
C LEU A 493 -3.55 5.98 6.26
N ASN A 494 -2.94 6.53 5.24
CA ASN A 494 -2.06 5.85 4.30
C ASN A 494 -0.61 6.29 4.48
N TYR A 495 0.32 5.48 4.00
CA TYR A 495 1.74 5.82 3.95
C TYR A 495 2.27 5.64 2.53
N ARG A 496 2.00 6.60 1.65
CA ARG A 496 2.40 6.55 0.24
C ARG A 496 3.70 7.31 0.04
N THR A 497 4.74 6.60 -0.32
CA THR A 497 6.07 7.15 -0.61
C THR A 497 6.33 7.38 -2.09
N ALA A 498 5.53 6.77 -2.97
CA ALA A 498 5.44 7.07 -4.39
C ALA A 498 3.95 7.21 -4.76
N PHE A 499 3.56 8.35 -5.33
CA PHE A 499 2.18 8.67 -5.69
C PHE A 499 2.13 9.78 -6.74
N PHE A 500 0.97 10.00 -7.34
CA PHE A 500 0.78 11.03 -8.37
C PHE A 500 -0.09 12.16 -7.82
N LYS A 501 0.28 13.39 -8.14
CA LYS A 501 -0.56 14.58 -7.95
C LYS A 501 -1.42 14.85 -9.19
N GLU A 502 -2.34 15.81 -9.09
CA GLU A 502 -3.27 16.18 -10.16
C GLU A 502 -2.56 16.61 -11.45
N ASN A 503 -1.35 17.19 -11.35
CA ASN A 503 -0.51 17.56 -12.49
C ASN A 503 0.08 16.35 -13.25
N GLY A 504 -0.25 15.13 -12.86
CA GLY A 504 0.21 13.90 -13.49
C GLY A 504 1.68 13.52 -13.19
N ARG A 505 2.40 14.31 -12.39
CA ARG A 505 3.80 14.02 -12.04
C ARG A 505 3.87 13.04 -10.86
N VAL A 506 4.80 12.09 -10.96
CA VAL A 506 5.14 11.21 -9.84
C VAL A 506 5.80 12.02 -8.72
N ASN A 507 5.38 11.77 -7.51
CA ASN A 507 5.92 12.36 -6.31
C ASN A 507 6.53 11.26 -5.44
N TYR A 508 7.74 11.50 -4.94
CA TYR A 508 8.44 10.61 -4.04
C TYR A 508 8.62 11.23 -2.66
N ARG A 509 8.51 10.41 -1.62
CA ARG A 509 8.72 10.85 -0.23
C ARG A 509 9.73 9.95 0.45
N LYS A 510 10.41 10.52 1.43
CA LYS A 510 11.31 9.78 2.32
C LYS A 510 10.52 8.75 3.13
N ASP A 511 11.03 7.55 3.23
CA ASP A 511 10.49 6.51 4.12
C ASP A 511 10.91 6.80 5.57
N ILE A 512 10.22 7.75 6.22
CA ILE A 512 10.58 8.23 7.56
C ILE A 512 10.34 7.19 8.66
N TYR A 513 9.41 6.25 8.46
CA TYR A 513 9.10 5.20 9.41
C TYR A 513 9.82 3.88 9.11
N GLY A 514 10.55 3.78 7.99
CA GLY A 514 11.25 2.57 7.56
C GLY A 514 10.32 1.45 7.04
N ARG A 515 9.06 1.77 6.78
CA ARG A 515 8.04 0.79 6.36
C ARG A 515 8.29 0.24 4.97
N ASP A 516 8.77 1.08 4.03
CA ASP A 516 9.08 0.62 2.67
C ASP A 516 10.16 -0.44 2.66
N LYS A 517 11.22 -0.24 3.44
CA LYS A 517 12.29 -1.23 3.58
C LYS A 517 11.73 -2.57 4.09
N THR A 518 10.87 -2.52 5.10
CA THR A 518 10.28 -3.73 5.70
C THR A 518 9.36 -4.45 4.71
N ILE A 519 8.48 -3.71 4.01
CA ILE A 519 7.56 -4.26 3.00
C ILE A 519 8.35 -4.81 1.82
N PHE A 520 9.35 -4.07 1.29
CA PHE A 520 10.14 -4.55 0.16
C PHE A 520 10.91 -5.83 0.49
N ASN A 521 11.51 -5.94 1.68
CA ASN A 521 12.17 -7.15 2.12
C ASN A 521 11.19 -8.35 2.18
N ALA A 522 9.96 -8.13 2.62
CA ALA A 522 8.93 -9.16 2.64
C ALA A 522 8.48 -9.55 1.22
N LEU A 523 8.30 -8.57 0.31
CA LEU A 523 8.01 -8.82 -1.11
C LEU A 523 9.12 -9.61 -1.80
N SER A 524 10.38 -9.25 -1.54
CA SER A 524 11.54 -9.97 -2.09
C SER A 524 11.61 -11.42 -1.61
N LYS A 525 11.34 -11.66 -0.31
CA LYS A 525 11.23 -13.02 0.24
C LYS A 525 10.07 -13.81 -0.39
N ALA A 526 9.00 -13.11 -0.76
CA ALA A 526 7.89 -13.70 -1.51
C ALA A 526 8.18 -13.90 -3.00
N GLY A 527 9.39 -13.60 -3.49
CA GLY A 527 9.82 -13.81 -4.88
C GLY A 527 9.53 -12.64 -5.83
N VAL A 528 9.20 -11.45 -5.31
CA VAL A 528 9.14 -10.24 -6.15
C VAL A 528 10.56 -9.79 -6.46
N ALA A 529 10.90 -9.76 -7.74
CA ALA A 529 12.23 -9.40 -8.24
C ALA A 529 12.24 -7.99 -8.85
N LEU A 530 13.39 -7.34 -8.76
CA LEU A 530 13.69 -6.14 -9.57
C LEU A 530 14.04 -6.60 -10.98
N GLN A 531 13.38 -6.02 -11.97
CA GLN A 531 13.66 -6.31 -13.37
C GLN A 531 14.32 -5.10 -14.03
N ALA A 532 15.33 -5.35 -14.85
CA ALA A 532 15.91 -4.39 -15.79
C ALA A 532 15.50 -4.84 -17.19
N VAL A 533 14.79 -4.00 -17.93
CA VAL A 533 14.36 -4.30 -19.29
C VAL A 533 15.25 -3.53 -20.26
N GLN A 534 16.08 -4.27 -20.99
CA GLN A 534 16.77 -3.74 -22.16
C GLN A 534 15.72 -3.59 -23.26
N GLY A 535 15.53 -2.38 -23.77
CA GLY A 535 14.56 -2.04 -24.79
C GLY A 535 14.99 -2.46 -26.17
#